data_76a6022b1cfda4334a9519653e58c9e0
#
_entry.id   76a6022b1cfda4334a9519653e58c9e0
#
_cell.length_a   1.000
_cell.length_b   1.000
_cell.length_c   1.000
_cell.angle_alpha   90.00
_cell.angle_beta   90.00
_cell.angle_gamma   90.00
#
_symmetry.space_group_name_H-M   'P 1'
#
loop_
_entity.id
_entity.type
_entity.pdbx_description
1 polymer ?
#
loop_
_entity_poly.entity_id
_entity_poly.type
_entity_poly.pdbx_seq_one_letter_code
_entity_poly.pdbx_strand_id
1 'polypeptide(L)'
;MPTKALRIITFFCLLALPAHLATHAYAQISDYSWLSNYDGSNALEDRIPPPKGFDRTPCEAGSFCEWLRKLPLKAEGSPVRYHYGGVKHHAQHHAVLDLDTGKRDLQQCADAVMRLKAEYHYSRREYSKIHFNFTSGHKVSFDDWRRGRKPVVSGNKVSFMPAQENVDNSYNNFRKYMDIIFNYAGTLSLSKELAPVQVSDIQVGDLFIYGGLPGHSIIVMDIVENEEGQKKFLLAQSFMPAQDMHVLKNPNDSAQSPWYSADFLGVLNTPEWQFSANDLMRFKK
;
A
#
# COMPACT_ATOMS: atom_id res chain seq x y z
N MET A 1 63.38 -72.32 -4.98
CA MET A 1 62.04 -72.30 -4.36
C MET A 1 61.75 -70.84 -3.98
N PRO A 2 60.78 -70.15 -4.60
CA PRO A 2 60.47 -68.74 -4.29
C PRO A 2 59.35 -68.68 -3.28
N THR A 3 59.54 -67.88 -2.27
CA THR A 3 58.62 -67.51 -1.20
C THR A 3 57.58 -66.50 -1.72
N LYS A 4 56.29 -66.86 -1.57
CA LYS A 4 55.14 -65.97 -1.91
C LYS A 4 54.93 -64.92 -0.84
N ALA A 5 55.05 -63.66 -1.21
CA ALA A 5 54.66 -62.53 -0.37
C ALA A 5 53.12 -62.32 -0.45
N LEU A 6 52.46 -62.34 0.70
CA LEU A 6 51.04 -62.08 0.85
C LEU A 6 50.82 -60.54 0.96
N ARG A 7 50.14 -59.96 -0.03
CA ARG A 7 49.73 -58.54 0.04
C ARG A 7 48.39 -58.44 0.76
N ILE A 8 48.41 -57.78 1.93
CA ILE A 8 47.21 -57.42 2.64
C ILE A 8 46.69 -56.10 2.04
N ILE A 9 45.49 -56.13 1.42
CA ILE A 9 44.78 -54.95 0.94
C ILE A 9 43.87 -54.46 2.09
N THR A 10 44.24 -53.31 2.66
CA THR A 10 43.42 -52.64 3.68
C THR A 10 42.38 -51.80 2.99
N PHE A 11 41.12 -52.18 3.08
CA PHE A 11 39.99 -51.37 2.62
C PHE A 11 39.69 -50.26 3.67
N PHE A 12 39.95 -49.01 3.28
CA PHE A 12 39.49 -47.84 4.02
C PHE A 12 38.02 -47.58 3.66
N CYS A 13 37.10 -47.89 4.56
CA CYS A 13 35.70 -47.47 4.43
C CYS A 13 35.59 -46.02 4.85
N LEU A 14 35.47 -45.09 3.89
CA LEU A 14 35.10 -43.68 4.14
C LEU A 14 33.61 -43.67 4.48
N LEU A 15 33.31 -43.50 5.75
CA LEU A 15 31.96 -43.13 6.22
C LEU A 15 31.69 -41.65 5.85
N ALA A 16 30.95 -41.44 4.78
CA ALA A 16 30.41 -40.12 4.45
C ALA A 16 29.28 -39.80 5.40
N LEU A 17 29.50 -38.89 6.35
CA LEU A 17 28.45 -38.25 7.15
C LEU A 17 27.56 -37.39 6.27
N PRO A 18 26.22 -37.55 6.30
CA PRO A 18 25.35 -36.61 5.57
C PRO A 18 25.42 -35.25 6.26
N ALA A 19 25.89 -34.25 5.52
CA ALA A 19 25.76 -32.84 5.90
C ALA A 19 24.26 -32.51 5.91
N HIS A 20 23.66 -32.44 7.08
CA HIS A 20 22.35 -31.83 7.24
C HIS A 20 22.50 -30.33 6.97
N LEU A 21 22.20 -29.94 5.75
CA LEU A 21 21.91 -28.55 5.40
C LEU A 21 20.66 -28.15 6.20
N ALA A 22 20.87 -27.51 7.34
CA ALA A 22 19.82 -26.80 8.04
C ALA A 22 19.41 -25.64 7.10
N THR A 23 18.39 -25.87 6.27
CA THR A 23 17.66 -24.81 5.61
C THR A 23 16.98 -23.99 6.71
N HIS A 24 17.62 -22.91 7.11
CA HIS A 24 16.92 -21.87 7.86
C HIS A 24 15.80 -21.38 6.93
N ALA A 25 14.59 -21.84 7.18
CA ALA A 25 13.40 -21.22 6.64
C ALA A 25 13.39 -19.79 7.17
N TYR A 26 13.93 -18.87 6.41
CA TYR A 26 13.61 -17.46 6.60
C TYR A 26 12.09 -17.39 6.44
N ALA A 27 11.39 -17.08 7.54
CA ALA A 27 9.98 -16.75 7.47
C ALA A 27 9.85 -15.68 6.37
N GLN A 28 9.19 -16.03 5.28
CA GLN A 28 8.89 -15.11 4.20
C GLN A 28 8.05 -14.01 4.85
N ILE A 29 8.65 -12.82 5.02
CA ILE A 29 7.92 -11.66 5.53
C ILE A 29 6.85 -11.42 4.48
N SER A 30 5.59 -11.57 4.86
CA SER A 30 4.47 -11.25 4.00
C SER A 30 4.62 -9.79 3.55
N ASP A 31 4.46 -9.53 2.26
CA ASP A 31 4.43 -8.17 1.72
C ASP A 31 3.31 -7.31 2.34
N TYR A 32 2.39 -7.96 3.07
CA TYR A 32 1.25 -7.36 3.76
C TYR A 32 1.31 -7.69 5.26
N SER A 33 2.07 -6.88 6.02
CA SER A 33 2.41 -7.14 7.42
C SER A 33 1.21 -7.18 8.38
N TRP A 34 0.04 -6.73 7.96
CA TRP A 34 -1.21 -6.81 8.75
C TRP A 34 -1.95 -8.14 8.59
N LEU A 35 -1.57 -8.97 7.62
CA LEU A 35 -2.19 -10.27 7.39
C LEU A 35 -1.42 -11.37 8.09
N SER A 36 -2.14 -12.31 8.69
CA SER A 36 -1.55 -13.55 9.21
C SER A 36 -1.28 -14.59 8.11
N ASN A 37 -2.04 -14.52 7.02
CA ASN A 37 -1.87 -15.34 5.82
C ASN A 37 -2.26 -14.53 4.58
N TYR A 38 -1.52 -14.70 3.49
CA TYR A 38 -1.79 -14.06 2.20
C TYR A 38 -2.20 -15.14 1.20
N ASP A 39 -3.38 -14.95 0.58
CA ASP A 39 -3.87 -15.76 -0.53
C ASP A 39 -3.87 -14.90 -1.81
N GLY A 40 -2.93 -15.20 -2.72
CA GLY A 40 -2.78 -14.48 -3.98
C GLY A 40 -4.02 -14.53 -4.87
N SER A 41 -4.86 -15.57 -4.76
CA SER A 41 -6.11 -15.64 -5.54
C SER A 41 -7.13 -14.54 -5.22
N ASN A 42 -6.93 -13.84 -4.10
CA ASN A 42 -7.70 -12.67 -3.70
C ASN A 42 -7.03 -11.34 -4.09
N ALA A 43 -5.94 -11.37 -4.84
CA ALA A 43 -5.27 -10.15 -5.30
C ALA A 43 -6.21 -9.30 -6.18
N LEU A 44 -6.05 -7.98 -6.10
CA LEU A 44 -6.85 -7.03 -6.89
C LEU A 44 -6.77 -7.36 -8.38
N GLU A 45 -5.57 -7.66 -8.89
CA GLU A 45 -5.37 -7.97 -10.30
C GLU A 45 -6.05 -9.27 -10.76
N ASP A 46 -6.18 -10.28 -9.89
CA ASP A 46 -6.86 -11.54 -10.21
C ASP A 46 -8.39 -11.42 -10.12
N ARG A 47 -8.86 -10.54 -9.22
CA ARG A 47 -10.29 -10.36 -8.95
C ARG A 47 -10.97 -9.31 -9.84
N ILE A 48 -10.22 -8.38 -10.43
CA ILE A 48 -10.74 -7.31 -11.27
C ILE A 48 -10.03 -7.37 -12.62
N PRO A 49 -10.50 -8.16 -13.58
CA PRO A 49 -9.86 -8.31 -14.89
C PRO A 49 -9.89 -7.01 -15.70
N PRO A 50 -8.94 -6.82 -16.62
CA PRO A 50 -8.99 -5.76 -17.62
C PRO A 50 -10.30 -5.81 -18.45
N PRO A 51 -10.81 -4.66 -18.91
CA PRO A 51 -11.88 -4.63 -19.89
C PRO A 51 -11.43 -5.28 -21.21
N LYS A 52 -12.39 -5.80 -21.99
CA LYS A 52 -12.08 -6.40 -23.29
C LYS A 52 -11.32 -5.42 -24.19
N GLY A 53 -10.20 -5.87 -24.75
CA GLY A 53 -9.33 -5.09 -25.65
C GLY A 53 -8.34 -4.17 -24.90
N PHE A 54 -8.17 -4.35 -23.59
CA PHE A 54 -7.19 -3.63 -22.80
C PHE A 54 -6.28 -4.62 -22.09
N ASP A 55 -5.00 -4.29 -22.01
CA ASP A 55 -3.98 -5.01 -21.26
C ASP A 55 -3.41 -4.15 -20.14
N ARG A 56 -2.94 -4.79 -19.06
CA ARG A 56 -2.28 -4.06 -17.96
C ARG A 56 -0.99 -3.43 -18.42
N THR A 57 -0.78 -2.17 -18.07
CA THR A 57 0.53 -1.53 -18.26
C THR A 57 1.60 -2.26 -17.46
N PRO A 58 2.86 -2.35 -17.93
CA PRO A 58 3.91 -3.04 -17.20
C PRO A 58 4.18 -2.42 -15.82
N CYS A 59 4.43 -3.28 -14.82
CA CYS A 59 4.99 -2.90 -13.52
C CYS A 59 6.38 -3.53 -13.36
N GLU A 60 7.32 -2.78 -12.80
CA GLU A 60 8.61 -3.35 -12.39
C GLU A 60 8.40 -4.30 -11.20
N ALA A 61 9.11 -5.42 -11.19
CA ALA A 61 9.07 -6.37 -10.10
C ALA A 61 9.49 -5.71 -8.77
N GLY A 62 8.74 -5.97 -7.71
CA GLY A 62 8.94 -5.37 -6.39
C GLY A 62 8.60 -3.88 -6.31
N SER A 63 8.02 -3.26 -7.34
CA SER A 63 7.59 -1.86 -7.32
C SER A 63 6.32 -1.65 -6.50
N PHE A 64 6.02 -0.38 -6.17
CA PHE A 64 4.75 -0.02 -5.54
C PHE A 64 3.55 -0.34 -6.44
N CYS A 65 3.74 -0.28 -7.78
CA CYS A 65 2.75 -0.70 -8.77
C CYS A 65 2.37 -2.19 -8.60
N GLU A 66 3.36 -3.09 -8.62
CA GLU A 66 3.11 -4.52 -8.43
C GLU A 66 2.49 -4.80 -7.06
N TRP A 67 2.99 -4.14 -6.02
CA TRP A 67 2.48 -4.29 -4.66
C TRP A 67 1.00 -3.88 -4.54
N LEU A 68 0.57 -2.78 -5.18
CA LEU A 68 -0.82 -2.35 -5.19
C LEU A 68 -1.72 -3.33 -5.96
N ARG A 69 -1.28 -3.86 -7.09
CA ARG A 69 -2.03 -4.86 -7.87
C ARG A 69 -2.26 -6.16 -7.13
N LYS A 70 -1.30 -6.56 -6.30
CA LYS A 70 -1.38 -7.77 -5.48
C LYS A 70 -2.06 -7.56 -4.14
N LEU A 71 -2.58 -6.35 -3.82
CA LEU A 71 -3.34 -6.12 -2.59
C LEU A 71 -4.55 -7.07 -2.51
N PRO A 72 -4.72 -7.75 -1.37
CA PRO A 72 -5.84 -8.68 -1.22
C PRO A 72 -7.16 -7.92 -1.06
N LEU A 73 -8.19 -8.49 -1.65
CA LEU A 73 -9.58 -8.05 -1.51
C LEU A 73 -10.32 -8.96 -0.54
N LYS A 74 -11.25 -8.41 0.21
CA LYS A 74 -12.22 -9.18 1.01
C LYS A 74 -13.09 -10.04 0.07
N ALA A 75 -13.83 -11.00 0.64
CA ALA A 75 -14.77 -11.83 -0.13
C ALA A 75 -15.69 -10.97 -1.00
N GLU A 76 -16.09 -11.52 -2.14
CA GLU A 76 -17.01 -10.86 -3.05
C GLU A 76 -18.32 -10.47 -2.34
N GLY A 77 -18.84 -9.28 -2.65
CA GLY A 77 -20.04 -8.74 -2.01
C GLY A 77 -19.82 -8.23 -0.57
N SER A 78 -18.59 -8.25 -0.06
CA SER A 78 -18.31 -7.67 1.28
C SER A 78 -18.74 -6.21 1.34
N PRO A 79 -19.53 -5.81 2.36
CA PRO A 79 -19.95 -4.42 2.52
C PRO A 79 -18.79 -3.55 3.02
N VAL A 80 -18.78 -2.28 2.66
CA VAL A 80 -17.92 -1.27 3.31
C VAL A 80 -18.41 -1.06 4.74
N ARG A 81 -17.48 -1.17 5.70
CA ARG A 81 -17.77 -0.95 7.14
C ARG A 81 -17.03 0.28 7.65
N TYR A 82 -17.68 1.00 8.55
CA TYR A 82 -17.06 2.05 9.34
C TYR A 82 -16.13 1.46 10.41
N HIS A 83 -15.21 2.26 10.94
CA HIS A 83 -14.27 1.88 12.00
C HIS A 83 -14.92 1.25 13.25
N TYR A 84 -16.17 1.60 13.52
CA TYR A 84 -16.97 1.05 14.63
C TYR A 84 -17.77 -0.21 14.23
N GLY A 85 -17.59 -0.75 13.02
CA GLY A 85 -18.22 -1.99 12.54
C GLY A 85 -19.56 -1.83 11.82
N GLY A 86 -20.17 -0.64 11.87
CA GLY A 86 -21.42 -0.36 11.15
C GLY A 86 -21.26 -0.44 9.64
N VAL A 87 -22.29 -0.90 8.92
CA VAL A 87 -22.29 -1.01 7.44
C VAL A 87 -22.62 0.34 6.80
N LYS A 88 -21.89 0.73 5.77
CA LYS A 88 -22.22 1.87 4.90
C LYS A 88 -23.24 1.43 3.84
N HIS A 89 -24.52 1.70 4.10
CA HIS A 89 -25.63 1.18 3.31
C HIS A 89 -25.67 1.65 1.85
N HIS A 90 -25.15 2.81 1.52
CA HIS A 90 -25.19 3.41 0.18
C HIS A 90 -23.80 3.49 -0.47
N ALA A 91 -22.86 2.60 -0.08
CA ALA A 91 -21.53 2.59 -0.66
C ALA A 91 -21.58 2.20 -2.14
N GLN A 92 -21.02 3.05 -3.00
CA GLN A 92 -20.84 2.81 -4.42
C GLN A 92 -19.48 2.17 -4.68
N HIS A 93 -19.27 0.96 -4.15
CA HIS A 93 -18.03 0.21 -4.26
C HIS A 93 -18.17 -0.99 -5.17
N HIS A 94 -17.07 -1.39 -5.78
CA HIS A 94 -16.94 -2.61 -6.56
C HIS A 94 -16.39 -3.74 -5.70
N ALA A 95 -15.33 -3.48 -4.93
CA ALA A 95 -14.68 -4.43 -4.04
C ALA A 95 -14.10 -3.71 -2.82
N VAL A 96 -13.90 -4.44 -1.72
CA VAL A 96 -13.33 -3.93 -0.47
C VAL A 96 -11.92 -4.49 -0.31
N LEU A 97 -10.94 -3.66 -0.04
CA LEU A 97 -9.58 -4.10 0.27
C LEU A 97 -9.54 -4.81 1.63
N ASP A 98 -8.78 -5.89 1.72
CA ASP A 98 -8.53 -6.55 3.00
C ASP A 98 -7.43 -5.83 3.79
N LEU A 99 -7.77 -4.63 4.21
CA LEU A 99 -6.95 -3.70 4.97
C LEU A 99 -7.76 -3.22 6.19
N ASP A 100 -7.27 -3.47 7.40
CA ASP A 100 -7.98 -3.06 8.61
C ASP A 100 -8.04 -1.53 8.74
N THR A 101 -9.20 -1.01 9.10
CA THR A 101 -9.40 0.44 9.35
C THR A 101 -8.95 0.87 10.74
N GLY A 102 -8.80 -0.09 11.66
CA GLY A 102 -8.62 0.18 13.09
C GLY A 102 -9.95 0.44 13.79
N LYS A 103 -9.88 0.78 15.08
CA LYS A 103 -11.08 0.97 15.95
C LYS A 103 -11.41 2.44 16.21
N ARG A 104 -10.62 3.37 15.71
CA ARG A 104 -10.78 4.82 15.90
C ARG A 104 -11.13 5.50 14.59
N ASP A 105 -11.80 6.64 14.65
CA ASP A 105 -12.10 7.48 13.49
C ASP A 105 -10.84 8.25 13.05
N LEU A 106 -9.86 7.54 12.53
CA LEU A 106 -8.56 8.10 12.14
C LEU A 106 -8.20 7.82 10.68
N GLN A 107 -8.23 6.56 10.25
CA GLN A 107 -7.83 6.19 8.90
C GLN A 107 -8.89 6.61 7.88
N GLN A 108 -8.94 7.91 7.57
CA GLN A 108 -9.85 8.50 6.59
C GLN A 108 -9.21 8.50 5.19
N CYS A 109 -9.66 9.35 4.27
CA CYS A 109 -9.27 9.31 2.86
C CYS A 109 -7.74 9.43 2.64
N ALA A 110 -7.10 10.49 3.10
CA ALA A 110 -5.66 10.70 2.93
C ALA A 110 -4.84 9.69 3.78
N ASP A 111 -5.38 9.34 4.96
CA ASP A 111 -4.71 8.43 5.89
C ASP A 111 -4.58 7.02 5.33
N ALA A 112 -5.62 6.53 4.64
CA ALA A 112 -5.59 5.24 3.96
C ALA A 112 -4.52 5.21 2.84
N VAL A 113 -4.39 6.31 2.09
CA VAL A 113 -3.35 6.44 1.05
C VAL A 113 -1.95 6.49 1.67
N MET A 114 -1.76 7.32 2.70
CA MET A 114 -0.48 7.38 3.44
C MET A 114 -0.12 6.01 4.03
N ARG A 115 -1.12 5.27 4.54
CA ARG A 115 -0.90 3.92 5.03
C ARG A 115 -0.42 2.98 3.96
N LEU A 116 -1.05 2.91 2.78
CA LEU A 116 -0.60 2.03 1.69
C LEU A 116 0.86 2.30 1.33
N LYS A 117 1.24 3.58 1.19
CA LYS A 117 2.62 3.95 0.89
C LYS A 117 3.59 3.54 2.00
N ALA A 118 3.21 3.73 3.26
CA ALA A 118 4.03 3.35 4.41
C ALA A 118 4.15 1.84 4.58
N GLU A 119 3.07 1.08 4.40
CA GLU A 119 3.08 -0.40 4.46
C GLU A 119 4.00 -1.00 3.40
N TYR A 120 3.97 -0.50 2.16
CA TYR A 120 4.87 -0.91 1.11
C TYR A 120 6.34 -0.75 1.51
N HIS A 121 6.74 0.41 2.05
CA HIS A 121 8.11 0.62 2.51
C HIS A 121 8.44 -0.17 3.78
N TYR A 122 7.45 -0.37 4.67
CA TYR A 122 7.63 -1.15 5.89
C TYR A 122 7.92 -2.62 5.57
N SER A 123 7.16 -3.24 4.67
CA SER A 123 7.37 -4.63 4.25
C SER A 123 8.77 -4.86 3.66
N ARG A 124 9.32 -3.84 3.01
CA ARG A 124 10.67 -3.84 2.43
C ARG A 124 11.77 -3.41 3.39
N ARG A 125 11.42 -3.09 4.65
CA ARG A 125 12.34 -2.55 5.68
C ARG A 125 13.02 -1.23 5.25
N GLU A 126 12.42 -0.50 4.35
CA GLU A 126 12.88 0.81 3.87
C GLU A 126 12.42 1.94 4.82
N TYR A 127 12.69 1.81 6.10
CA TYR A 127 12.15 2.65 7.18
C TYR A 127 12.48 4.13 7.02
N SER A 128 13.61 4.46 6.41
CA SER A 128 14.03 5.84 6.13
C SER A 128 13.17 6.54 5.06
N LYS A 129 12.46 5.76 4.22
CA LYS A 129 11.53 6.27 3.22
C LYS A 129 10.13 6.54 3.77
N ILE A 130 9.85 6.10 5.02
CA ILE A 130 8.54 6.30 5.65
C ILE A 130 8.56 7.61 6.43
N HIS A 131 7.92 8.63 5.87
CA HIS A 131 7.74 9.92 6.54
C HIS A 131 6.54 10.65 5.96
N PHE A 132 5.91 11.50 6.78
CA PHE A 132 4.86 12.42 6.38
C PHE A 132 4.98 13.71 7.19
N ASN A 133 4.50 14.81 6.59
CA ASN A 133 4.46 16.09 7.27
C ASN A 133 3.12 16.26 8.01
N PHE A 134 3.17 16.72 9.22
CA PHE A 134 1.98 17.23 9.89
C PHE A 134 1.45 18.47 9.16
N THR A 135 0.18 18.78 9.34
CA THR A 135 -0.43 20.01 8.78
C THR A 135 0.32 21.29 9.20
N SER A 136 0.98 21.26 10.37
CA SER A 136 1.89 22.29 10.84
C SER A 136 3.21 22.40 10.08
N GLY A 137 3.48 21.51 9.10
CA GLY A 137 4.70 21.47 8.28
C GLY A 137 5.87 20.67 8.88
N HIS A 138 5.74 20.13 10.10
CA HIS A 138 6.80 19.34 10.71
C HIS A 138 6.87 17.94 10.11
N LYS A 139 8.04 17.56 9.61
CA LYS A 139 8.32 16.22 9.12
C LYS A 139 8.45 15.25 10.28
N VAL A 140 7.69 14.14 10.22
CA VAL A 140 7.76 13.04 11.18
C VAL A 140 8.12 11.77 10.43
N SER A 141 9.30 11.19 10.71
CA SER A 141 9.78 9.97 10.07
C SER A 141 9.60 8.75 10.97
N PHE A 142 9.35 7.58 10.36
CA PHE A 142 9.34 6.33 11.11
C PHE A 142 10.75 5.95 11.59
N ASP A 143 11.80 6.36 10.88
CA ASP A 143 13.17 6.10 11.30
C ASP A 143 13.50 6.81 12.63
N ASP A 144 13.06 8.06 12.82
CA ASP A 144 13.14 8.76 14.10
C ASP A 144 12.26 8.11 15.18
N TRP A 145 11.00 7.81 14.82
CA TRP A 145 10.00 7.22 15.72
C TRP A 145 10.47 5.89 16.32
N ARG A 146 10.99 4.96 15.51
CA ARG A 146 11.47 3.66 15.96
C ARG A 146 12.70 3.76 16.89
N ARG A 147 13.42 4.88 16.84
CA ARG A 147 14.53 5.24 17.73
C ARG A 147 14.08 6.03 18.96
N GLY A 148 12.77 6.11 19.22
CA GLY A 148 12.20 6.81 20.36
C GLY A 148 12.05 8.32 20.19
N ARG A 149 12.52 8.91 19.10
CA ARG A 149 12.36 10.34 18.79
C ARG A 149 10.92 10.64 18.34
N LYS A 150 10.01 10.64 19.30
CA LYS A 150 8.57 10.82 19.04
C LYS A 150 8.17 12.29 19.12
N PRO A 151 7.22 12.74 18.28
CA PRO A 151 6.71 14.10 18.34
C PRO A 151 5.87 14.32 19.61
N VAL A 152 6.04 15.49 20.22
CA VAL A 152 5.21 16.01 21.29
C VAL A 152 4.54 17.27 20.78
N VAL A 153 3.21 17.23 20.66
CA VAL A 153 2.40 18.31 20.10
C VAL A 153 1.74 19.09 21.24
N SER A 154 1.92 20.41 21.24
CA SER A 154 1.28 21.35 22.17
C SER A 154 0.75 22.53 21.36
N GLY A 155 -0.56 22.54 21.09
CA GLY A 155 -1.18 23.48 20.16
C GLY A 155 -0.53 23.38 18.78
N ASN A 156 0.02 24.50 18.27
CA ASN A 156 0.70 24.54 16.96
C ASN A 156 2.22 24.26 17.04
N LYS A 157 2.74 23.97 18.24
CA LYS A 157 4.16 23.67 18.42
C LYS A 157 4.39 22.18 18.44
N VAL A 158 5.42 21.74 17.72
CA VAL A 158 5.89 20.35 17.71
C VAL A 158 7.32 20.33 18.19
N SER A 159 7.60 19.55 19.23
CA SER A 159 8.94 19.21 19.67
C SER A 159 9.14 17.70 19.59
N PHE A 160 10.36 17.23 19.75
CA PHE A 160 10.65 15.80 19.65
C PHE A 160 11.35 15.31 20.92
N MET A 161 10.98 14.14 21.39
CA MET A 161 11.70 13.45 22.44
C MET A 161 13.13 13.13 21.98
N PRO A 162 14.11 13.03 22.91
CA PRO A 162 15.45 12.57 22.57
C PRO A 162 15.39 11.12 22.04
N ALA A 163 16.28 10.80 21.11
CA ALA A 163 16.44 9.44 20.62
C ALA A 163 16.86 8.49 21.76
N GLN A 164 16.47 7.24 21.67
CA GLN A 164 16.80 6.17 22.62
C GLN A 164 17.73 5.15 21.92
N GLU A 165 18.52 4.41 22.72
CA GLU A 165 19.41 3.38 22.20
C GLU A 165 18.64 2.17 21.64
N ASN A 166 17.50 1.83 22.26
CA ASN A 166 16.67 0.71 21.84
C ASN A 166 15.81 1.08 20.63
N VAL A 167 15.97 0.32 19.55
CA VAL A 167 15.24 0.50 18.29
C VAL A 167 14.07 -0.50 18.22
N ASP A 168 12.84 0.01 18.10
CA ASP A 168 11.64 -0.83 17.97
C ASP A 168 11.10 -0.80 16.54
N ASN A 169 11.39 -1.87 15.78
CA ASN A 169 10.93 -2.08 14.41
C ASN A 169 9.63 -2.89 14.33
N SER A 170 8.98 -3.19 15.46
CA SER A 170 7.78 -4.02 15.47
C SER A 170 6.63 -3.39 14.68
N TYR A 171 5.80 -4.24 14.08
CA TYR A 171 4.61 -3.78 13.36
C TYR A 171 3.64 -3.01 14.28
N ASN A 172 3.52 -3.41 15.54
CA ASN A 172 2.72 -2.68 16.52
C ASN A 172 3.25 -1.24 16.75
N ASN A 173 4.58 -1.04 16.80
CA ASN A 173 5.16 0.28 16.91
C ASN A 173 4.96 1.12 15.63
N PHE A 174 5.04 0.48 14.45
CA PHE A 174 4.71 1.10 13.17
C PHE A 174 3.24 1.54 13.13
N ARG A 175 2.29 0.73 13.59
CA ARG A 175 0.87 1.12 13.67
C ARG A 175 0.65 2.31 14.60
N LYS A 176 1.35 2.37 15.74
CA LYS A 176 1.30 3.55 16.64
C LYS A 176 1.86 4.81 15.97
N TYR A 177 2.89 4.68 15.14
CA TYR A 177 3.39 5.78 14.33
C TYR A 177 2.32 6.25 13.32
N MET A 178 1.68 5.33 12.60
CA MET A 178 0.63 5.69 11.65
C MET A 178 -0.55 6.40 12.34
N ASP A 179 -0.92 5.97 13.54
CA ASP A 179 -1.96 6.63 14.33
C ASP A 179 -1.63 8.11 14.64
N ILE A 180 -0.36 8.42 14.90
CA ILE A 180 0.08 9.81 15.12
C ILE A 180 0.05 10.60 13.80
N ILE A 181 0.46 9.99 12.69
CA ILE A 181 0.35 10.62 11.37
C ILE A 181 -1.11 10.96 11.07
N PHE A 182 -2.03 10.04 11.26
CA PHE A 182 -3.47 10.23 11.01
C PHE A 182 -4.11 11.31 11.88
N ASN A 183 -3.58 11.57 13.08
CA ASN A 183 -4.08 12.65 13.94
C ASN A 183 -3.64 14.06 13.48
N TYR A 184 -2.50 14.20 12.79
CA TYR A 184 -1.90 15.51 12.55
C TYR A 184 -1.57 15.81 11.09
N ALA A 185 -1.63 14.82 10.21
CA ALA A 185 -1.54 14.98 8.77
C ALA A 185 -2.94 14.88 8.14
N GLY A 186 -3.05 15.17 6.86
CA GLY A 186 -4.29 15.07 6.09
C GLY A 186 -4.09 15.52 4.65
N THR A 187 -5.17 15.74 3.90
CA THR A 187 -5.11 16.12 2.49
C THR A 187 -4.27 17.38 2.26
N LEU A 188 -4.37 18.39 3.16
CA LEU A 188 -3.64 19.65 3.02
C LEU A 188 -2.12 19.48 3.17
N SER A 189 -1.64 18.66 4.10
CA SER A 189 -0.21 18.38 4.24
C SER A 189 0.29 17.45 3.14
N LEU A 190 -0.47 16.39 2.84
CA LEU A 190 -0.10 15.41 1.83
C LEU A 190 0.03 16.06 0.44
N SER A 191 -0.91 16.89 0.01
CA SER A 191 -0.85 17.57 -1.29
C SER A 191 0.42 18.40 -1.49
N LYS A 192 0.99 18.98 -0.42
CA LYS A 192 2.24 19.74 -0.47
C LYS A 192 3.50 18.85 -0.62
N GLU A 193 3.41 17.58 -0.24
CA GLU A 193 4.50 16.61 -0.35
C GLU A 193 4.58 15.96 -1.73
N LEU A 194 3.51 16.05 -2.51
CA LEU A 194 3.38 15.45 -3.83
C LEU A 194 3.90 16.37 -4.95
N ALA A 195 4.04 15.84 -6.15
CA ALA A 195 4.34 16.56 -7.37
C ALA A 195 3.17 16.45 -8.35
N PRO A 196 2.79 17.53 -9.06
CA PRO A 196 1.72 17.47 -10.06
C PRO A 196 2.12 16.57 -11.24
N VAL A 197 1.12 15.90 -11.83
CA VAL A 197 1.27 14.99 -12.97
C VAL A 197 0.21 15.32 -14.02
N GLN A 198 0.57 15.23 -15.30
CA GLN A 198 -0.42 15.29 -16.38
C GLN A 198 -1.16 13.96 -16.49
N VAL A 199 -2.44 13.98 -16.84
CA VAL A 199 -3.25 12.75 -16.96
C VAL A 199 -2.69 11.78 -18.02
N SER A 200 -2.05 12.28 -19.08
CA SER A 200 -1.33 11.47 -20.06
C SER A 200 -0.23 10.59 -19.43
N ASP A 201 0.38 11.07 -18.33
CA ASP A 201 1.49 10.43 -17.64
C ASP A 201 1.04 9.65 -16.39
N ILE A 202 -0.28 9.46 -16.23
CA ILE A 202 -0.86 8.75 -15.08
C ILE A 202 -0.22 7.37 -14.87
N GLN A 203 0.11 7.06 -13.62
CA GLN A 203 0.71 5.78 -13.22
C GLN A 203 -0.02 5.20 -12.01
N VAL A 204 0.10 3.88 -11.84
CA VAL A 204 -0.36 3.20 -10.62
C VAL A 204 0.34 3.79 -9.40
N GLY A 205 -0.41 4.11 -8.36
CA GLY A 205 0.07 4.78 -7.17
C GLY A 205 -0.01 6.31 -7.21
N ASP A 206 -0.43 6.92 -8.32
CA ASP A 206 -0.79 8.33 -8.35
C ASP A 206 -2.08 8.61 -7.59
N LEU A 207 -2.26 9.84 -7.17
CA LEU A 207 -3.38 10.29 -6.36
C LEU A 207 -4.15 11.39 -7.07
N PHE A 208 -5.48 11.30 -7.08
CA PHE A 208 -6.27 12.51 -7.20
C PHE A 208 -6.49 13.06 -5.79
N ILE A 209 -6.02 14.27 -5.53
CA ILE A 209 -6.06 14.88 -4.20
C ILE A 209 -6.43 16.37 -4.27
N TYR A 210 -7.50 16.72 -3.58
CA TYR A 210 -7.85 18.10 -3.27
C TYR A 210 -7.44 18.43 -1.84
N GLY A 211 -6.38 19.23 -1.69
CA GLY A 211 -5.81 19.59 -0.40
C GLY A 211 -6.54 20.76 0.25
N GLY A 212 -7.43 20.51 1.21
CA GLY A 212 -8.20 21.57 1.84
C GLY A 212 -9.11 21.11 2.96
N LEU A 213 -10.06 21.99 3.32
CA LEU A 213 -11.18 21.76 4.23
C LEU A 213 -12.46 22.33 3.58
N PRO A 214 -13.36 21.48 3.04
CA PRO A 214 -13.20 20.03 2.92
C PRO A 214 -12.10 19.64 1.93
N GLY A 215 -11.50 18.47 2.11
CA GLY A 215 -10.52 17.90 1.20
C GLY A 215 -10.79 16.42 1.00
N HIS A 216 -10.32 15.85 -0.11
CA HIS A 216 -10.44 14.43 -0.40
C HIS A 216 -9.25 13.89 -1.18
N SER A 217 -9.01 12.58 -1.06
CA SER A 217 -7.92 11.89 -1.74
C SER A 217 -8.32 10.48 -2.09
N ILE A 218 -7.98 10.07 -3.31
CA ILE A 218 -8.15 8.73 -3.86
C ILE A 218 -6.86 8.29 -4.55
N ILE A 219 -6.66 7.00 -4.70
CA ILE A 219 -5.43 6.44 -5.31
C ILE A 219 -5.76 5.62 -6.54
N VAL A 220 -4.88 5.71 -7.54
CA VAL A 220 -4.90 4.85 -8.74
C VAL A 220 -4.31 3.48 -8.39
N MET A 221 -5.14 2.45 -8.45
CA MET A 221 -4.78 1.08 -8.04
C MET A 221 -4.24 0.23 -9.17
N ASP A 222 -4.74 0.45 -10.39
CA ASP A 222 -4.33 -0.28 -11.58
C ASP A 222 -4.56 0.56 -12.83
N ILE A 223 -3.81 0.28 -13.91
CA ILE A 223 -3.95 0.93 -15.22
C ILE A 223 -3.87 -0.12 -16.31
N VAL A 224 -4.75 0.04 -17.29
CA VAL A 224 -4.78 -0.74 -18.52
C VAL A 224 -4.72 0.18 -19.73
N GLU A 225 -4.19 -0.32 -20.84
CA GLU A 225 -4.04 0.42 -22.10
C GLU A 225 -4.42 -0.48 -23.27
N ASN A 226 -5.06 0.07 -24.29
CA ASN A 226 -5.38 -0.64 -25.53
C ASN A 226 -4.36 -0.33 -26.63
N GLU A 227 -4.50 -0.97 -27.79
CA GLU A 227 -3.59 -0.80 -28.95
C GLU A 227 -3.58 0.65 -29.49
N GLU A 228 -4.65 1.41 -29.28
CA GLU A 228 -4.75 2.83 -29.66
C GLU A 228 -4.16 3.80 -28.63
N GLY A 229 -3.56 3.28 -27.53
CA GLY A 229 -2.97 4.08 -26.46
C GLY A 229 -4.00 4.71 -25.50
N GLN A 230 -5.27 4.31 -25.58
CA GLN A 230 -6.28 4.76 -24.63
C GLN A 230 -6.09 4.06 -23.29
N LYS A 231 -6.08 4.85 -22.20
CA LYS A 231 -5.89 4.32 -20.84
C LYS A 231 -7.18 4.29 -20.05
N LYS A 232 -7.30 3.27 -19.21
CA LYS A 232 -8.30 3.19 -18.15
C LYS A 232 -7.61 2.86 -16.83
N PHE A 233 -8.23 3.26 -15.72
CA PHE A 233 -7.66 3.06 -14.40
C PHE A 233 -8.72 2.69 -13.35
N LEU A 234 -8.28 1.98 -12.32
CA LEU A 234 -9.05 1.69 -11.12
C LEU A 234 -8.73 2.73 -10.04
N LEU A 235 -9.76 3.10 -9.28
CA LEU A 235 -9.64 4.02 -8.15
C LEU A 235 -10.07 3.35 -6.86
N ALA A 236 -9.35 3.65 -5.76
CA ALA A 236 -9.77 3.26 -4.42
C ALA A 236 -9.71 4.43 -3.45
N GLN A 237 -10.59 4.37 -2.45
CA GLN A 237 -10.67 5.36 -1.38
C GLN A 237 -11.03 4.73 -0.04
N SER A 238 -10.72 5.42 1.06
CA SER A 238 -11.50 5.48 2.29
C SER A 238 -12.25 6.81 2.35
N PHE A 239 -13.03 7.07 3.40
CA PHE A 239 -13.79 8.32 3.53
C PHE A 239 -13.97 8.69 5.02
N MET A 240 -14.72 9.77 5.28
CA MET A 240 -15.15 10.18 6.63
C MET A 240 -16.60 9.73 6.91
N PRO A 241 -16.92 9.20 8.10
CA PRO A 241 -16.02 8.66 9.13
C PRO A 241 -15.10 7.56 8.57
N ALA A 242 -13.97 7.28 9.24
CA ALA A 242 -13.02 6.24 8.84
C ALA A 242 -13.74 4.92 8.55
N GLN A 243 -13.45 4.34 7.40
CA GLN A 243 -14.15 3.19 6.86
C GLN A 243 -13.21 2.30 6.04
N ASP A 244 -13.66 1.11 5.70
CA ASP A 244 -12.92 0.20 4.83
C ASP A 244 -12.50 0.90 3.53
N MET A 245 -11.22 0.76 3.16
CA MET A 245 -10.76 1.17 1.86
C MET A 245 -11.36 0.28 0.78
N HIS A 246 -11.87 0.86 -0.30
CA HIS A 246 -12.61 0.13 -1.31
C HIS A 246 -12.37 0.68 -2.72
N VAL A 247 -12.43 -0.23 -3.70
CA VAL A 247 -12.42 0.10 -5.13
C VAL A 247 -13.76 0.71 -5.51
N LEU A 248 -13.72 1.86 -6.18
CA LEU A 248 -14.91 2.61 -6.57
C LEU A 248 -15.61 2.01 -7.79
N LYS A 249 -16.93 2.05 -7.83
CA LYS A 249 -17.69 1.93 -9.08
C LYS A 249 -17.50 3.20 -9.90
N ASN A 250 -17.53 3.05 -11.23
CA ASN A 250 -17.52 4.21 -12.12
C ASN A 250 -18.97 4.69 -12.34
N PRO A 251 -19.34 5.91 -11.86
CA PRO A 251 -20.69 6.42 -12.03
C PRO A 251 -20.94 6.96 -13.44
N ASN A 252 -19.89 7.17 -14.24
CA ASN A 252 -20.01 7.78 -15.57
C ASN A 252 -20.27 6.75 -16.67
N ASP A 253 -19.86 5.49 -16.43
CA ASP A 253 -20.03 4.40 -17.41
C ASP A 253 -20.23 3.07 -16.66
N SER A 254 -21.46 2.66 -16.51
CA SER A 254 -21.80 1.40 -15.82
C SER A 254 -21.34 0.15 -16.56
N ALA A 255 -21.18 0.22 -17.89
CA ALA A 255 -20.74 -0.90 -18.71
C ALA A 255 -19.22 -1.15 -18.56
N GLN A 256 -18.46 -0.12 -18.22
CA GLN A 256 -17.01 -0.20 -18.01
C GLN A 256 -16.62 -0.24 -16.53
N SER A 257 -17.57 0.01 -15.62
CA SER A 257 -17.30 0.00 -14.17
C SER A 257 -16.67 -1.34 -13.73
N PRO A 258 -15.62 -1.32 -12.88
CA PRO A 258 -15.11 -0.19 -12.10
C PRO A 258 -14.03 0.65 -12.81
N TRP A 259 -13.74 0.43 -14.09
CA TRP A 259 -12.71 1.11 -14.84
C TRP A 259 -13.14 2.52 -15.28
N TYR A 260 -12.31 3.51 -15.01
CA TYR A 260 -12.47 4.91 -15.41
C TYR A 260 -11.64 5.19 -16.66
N SER A 261 -12.14 5.99 -17.60
CA SER A 261 -11.35 6.46 -18.73
C SER A 261 -10.38 7.57 -18.30
N ALA A 262 -9.16 7.56 -18.84
CA ALA A 262 -8.23 8.69 -18.69
C ALA A 262 -8.66 9.91 -19.51
N ASP A 263 -9.60 9.75 -20.44
CA ASP A 263 -10.24 10.83 -21.19
C ASP A 263 -11.54 11.27 -20.49
N PHE A 264 -11.43 12.03 -19.41
CA PHE A 264 -12.57 12.52 -18.63
C PHE A 264 -12.82 14.05 -18.78
N LEU A 265 -12.34 14.66 -19.88
CA LEU A 265 -12.62 16.06 -20.27
C LEU A 265 -12.44 17.09 -19.13
N GLY A 266 -11.42 16.89 -18.29
CA GLY A 266 -11.03 17.83 -17.22
C GLY A 266 -11.74 17.64 -15.89
N VAL A 267 -12.88 16.93 -15.83
CA VAL A 267 -13.62 16.62 -14.59
C VAL A 267 -13.75 15.13 -14.39
N LEU A 268 -13.16 14.61 -13.33
CA LEU A 268 -13.30 13.21 -12.91
C LEU A 268 -14.40 13.11 -11.86
N ASN A 269 -15.56 12.57 -12.26
CA ASN A 269 -16.66 12.27 -11.34
C ASN A 269 -16.44 10.92 -10.67
N THR A 270 -16.41 10.90 -9.35
CA THR A 270 -16.43 9.68 -8.54
C THR A 270 -17.74 9.61 -7.75
N PRO A 271 -18.11 8.51 -7.12
CA PRO A 271 -19.39 8.39 -6.42
C PRO A 271 -19.63 9.43 -5.32
N GLU A 272 -18.58 9.93 -4.69
CA GLU A 272 -18.69 10.80 -3.50
C GLU A 272 -17.90 12.11 -3.62
N TRP A 273 -17.15 12.30 -4.74
CA TRP A 273 -16.33 13.50 -4.95
C TRP A 273 -16.09 13.77 -6.44
N GLN A 274 -15.79 15.02 -6.77
CA GLN A 274 -15.34 15.44 -8.10
C GLN A 274 -13.92 15.98 -8.01
N PHE A 275 -13.05 15.55 -8.92
CA PHE A 275 -11.71 16.06 -9.09
C PHE A 275 -11.53 16.71 -10.44
N SER A 276 -10.56 17.60 -10.55
CA SER A 276 -10.04 18.11 -11.82
C SER A 276 -8.82 17.31 -12.28
N ALA A 277 -8.48 17.42 -13.56
CA ALA A 277 -7.22 16.86 -14.07
C ALA A 277 -5.99 17.41 -13.33
N ASN A 278 -6.07 18.64 -12.80
CA ASN A 278 -4.99 19.28 -12.04
C ASN A 278 -4.81 18.73 -10.62
N ASP A 279 -5.77 17.94 -10.13
CA ASP A 279 -5.67 17.29 -8.81
C ASP A 279 -4.86 16.00 -8.85
N LEU A 280 -4.39 15.59 -10.07
CA LEU A 280 -3.54 14.41 -10.21
C LEU A 280 -2.12 14.71 -9.74
N MET A 281 -1.66 13.95 -8.75
CA MET A 281 -0.40 14.14 -8.08
C MET A 281 0.33 12.82 -7.83
N ARG A 282 1.66 12.87 -7.65
CA ARG A 282 2.53 11.71 -7.43
C ARG A 282 3.43 11.91 -6.22
N PHE A 283 3.69 10.85 -5.45
CA PHE A 283 4.72 10.85 -4.44
C PHE A 283 6.09 11.17 -5.06
N LYS A 284 6.80 12.14 -4.49
CA LYS A 284 8.18 12.45 -4.91
C LYS A 284 9.09 11.24 -4.64
N LYS A 285 10.07 11.03 -5.54
CA LYS A 285 11.06 9.95 -5.41
C LYS A 285 12.04 10.21 -4.26
#